data_8e3e44496b58de7ef608c7d829da560b
#
_entry.id   8e3e44496b58de7ef608c7d829da560b
#
_cell.length_a   1.000
_cell.length_b   1.000
_cell.length_c   1.000
_cell.angle_alpha   90.00
_cell.angle_beta   90.00
_cell.angle_gamma   90.00
#
_symmetry.space_group_name_H-M   'P 1'
#
loop_
_entity.id
_entity.type
_entity.pdbx_description
1 polymer ?
#
loop_
_entity_poly.entity_id
_entity_poly.type
_entity_poly.pdbx_seq_one_letter_code
_entity_poly.pdbx_strand_id
1 'polypeptide(L)'
;MDPIKNSRRGFLQKAVLGAAAAIAAPSILNARDQIEKRSKPIEKGPFKLKYAPSIGMFRATVGSNDPLDNIRFCNDQGFRAIFDNGLMDRPVEEQEKIAAELARLGMDMGPFVLYADFGVTSFVTNDPEKRAMLLDRMKQGVEVAKRTNARWALVVPGRYDESLHWDYQTANVIENLRYCAEIFEPAGLTMVLEPLNTLHDHPGLFLTRIPQAYLICRAVNSPNIKIINDLYHQQITEGNLIPNIEASYGEIGAFHLGDNPGRNEPTSGEINYKNIFKYLFEKGYQGTLCMEHGKSLPGMEGDAKVIAAYREMDSF
;
A
#
# COMPACT_ATOMS: atom_id res chain seq x y z
N MET A 1 31.35 -23.66 -62.32
CA MET A 1 30.50 -24.24 -61.23
C MET A 1 29.93 -23.10 -60.45
N ASP A 2 28.68 -22.70 -60.78
CA ASP A 2 27.98 -21.56 -60.11
C ASP A 2 27.24 -22.01 -58.86
N PRO A 3 27.24 -21.22 -57.76
CA PRO A 3 26.38 -21.47 -56.62
C PRO A 3 25.06 -20.72 -56.79
N ILE A 4 23.97 -21.44 -56.63
CA ILE A 4 22.57 -21.03 -56.74
C ILE A 4 22.23 -20.04 -55.64
N LYS A 5 21.79 -18.82 -56.02
CA LYS A 5 21.15 -17.84 -55.16
C LYS A 5 19.67 -18.18 -54.97
N ASN A 6 19.26 -18.60 -53.78
CA ASN A 6 17.85 -18.67 -53.39
C ASN A 6 17.40 -17.32 -52.81
N SER A 7 16.64 -16.59 -53.62
CA SER A 7 16.05 -15.30 -53.26
C SER A 7 14.68 -15.48 -52.55
N ARG A 8 14.54 -14.92 -51.39
CA ARG A 8 13.31 -14.88 -50.59
C ARG A 8 12.12 -14.07 -51.19
N ARG A 9 12.20 -13.70 -52.46
CA ARG A 9 11.17 -12.90 -53.17
C ARG A 9 10.14 -13.68 -53.99
N GLY A 10 10.21 -15.01 -54.02
CA GLY A 10 9.36 -15.86 -54.88
C GLY A 10 8.09 -16.41 -54.21
N PHE A 11 7.82 -16.15 -52.94
CA PHE A 11 6.71 -16.80 -52.21
C PHE A 11 5.42 -15.96 -52.08
N LEU A 12 5.40 -14.74 -52.56
CA LEU A 12 4.26 -13.79 -52.33
C LEU A 12 3.40 -13.51 -53.59
N GLN A 13 3.50 -14.29 -54.66
CA GLN A 13 2.75 -14.02 -55.90
C GLN A 13 1.81 -15.11 -56.40
N LYS A 14 1.42 -16.10 -55.60
CA LYS A 14 0.39 -17.08 -56.04
C LYS A 14 -0.64 -17.34 -54.93
N ALA A 15 -1.49 -16.40 -54.62
CA ALA A 15 -2.77 -16.62 -53.92
C ALA A 15 -3.72 -15.41 -54.07
N VAL A 16 -4.06 -15.09 -55.28
CA VAL A 16 -5.25 -14.26 -55.54
C VAL A 16 -5.99 -14.91 -56.69
N LEU A 17 -7.01 -15.70 -56.35
CA LEU A 17 -8.19 -15.97 -57.18
C LEU A 17 -9.06 -17.03 -56.47
N GLY A 18 -10.24 -16.59 -56.02
CA GLY A 18 -11.40 -17.46 -55.83
C GLY A 18 -11.84 -17.69 -54.39
N ALA A 19 -12.69 -16.82 -53.86
CA ALA A 19 -13.95 -17.15 -53.19
C ALA A 19 -14.61 -15.84 -52.64
N ALA A 20 -15.58 -15.32 -53.35
CA ALA A 20 -16.55 -14.36 -52.80
C ALA A 20 -17.46 -15.15 -51.83
N ALA A 21 -17.12 -15.17 -50.55
CA ALA A 21 -18.01 -15.61 -49.49
C ALA A 21 -18.60 -14.36 -48.83
N ALA A 22 -19.90 -14.24 -48.85
CA ALA A 22 -20.67 -13.19 -48.20
C ALA A 22 -20.31 -13.11 -46.71
N ILE A 23 -19.63 -12.02 -46.30
CA ILE A 23 -19.44 -11.69 -44.90
C ILE A 23 -20.77 -11.12 -44.42
N ALA A 24 -21.57 -11.96 -43.73
CA ALA A 24 -22.67 -11.50 -42.91
C ALA A 24 -22.09 -10.69 -41.76
N ALA A 25 -22.30 -9.39 -41.70
CA ALA A 25 -21.95 -8.55 -40.58
C ALA A 25 -22.65 -9.09 -39.32
N PRO A 26 -21.92 -9.38 -38.25
CA PRO A 26 -22.56 -9.71 -36.97
C PRO A 26 -23.33 -8.47 -36.48
N SER A 27 -24.61 -8.65 -36.25
CA SER A 27 -25.53 -7.60 -35.82
C SER A 27 -25.03 -6.96 -34.53
N ILE A 28 -25.02 -5.63 -34.47
CA ILE A 28 -24.64 -4.80 -33.30
C ILE A 28 -25.46 -5.16 -32.05
N LEU A 29 -26.57 -5.86 -32.17
CA LEU A 29 -27.40 -6.42 -31.10
C LEU A 29 -26.68 -7.49 -30.28
N ASN A 30 -25.78 -8.28 -30.86
CA ASN A 30 -25.02 -9.30 -30.11
C ASN A 30 -23.87 -8.75 -29.23
N ALA A 31 -23.39 -7.52 -29.53
CA ALA A 31 -22.36 -6.89 -28.74
C ALA A 31 -22.90 -6.30 -27.42
N ARG A 32 -24.14 -5.75 -27.45
CA ARG A 32 -24.82 -5.26 -26.24
C ARG A 32 -25.19 -6.39 -25.28
N ASP A 33 -25.75 -7.48 -25.79
CA ASP A 33 -26.07 -8.67 -24.98
C ASP A 33 -24.82 -9.36 -24.34
N GLN A 34 -23.68 -9.27 -25.00
CA GLN A 34 -22.42 -9.80 -24.46
C GLN A 34 -21.82 -8.88 -23.40
N ILE A 35 -22.10 -7.57 -23.45
CA ILE A 35 -21.66 -6.59 -22.45
C ILE A 35 -22.55 -6.69 -21.19
N GLU A 36 -23.87 -6.85 -21.34
CA GLU A 36 -24.79 -7.05 -20.21
C GLU A 36 -24.59 -8.40 -19.49
N LYS A 37 -24.14 -9.44 -20.19
CA LYS A 37 -23.85 -10.75 -19.56
C LYS A 37 -22.51 -10.81 -18.81
N ARG A 38 -21.66 -9.79 -18.89
CA ARG A 38 -20.36 -9.74 -18.19
C ARG A 38 -20.36 -8.94 -16.89
N SER A 39 -21.37 -8.17 -16.60
CA SER A 39 -21.49 -7.52 -15.30
C SER A 39 -22.28 -8.42 -14.35
N LYS A 40 -21.58 -9.37 -13.69
CA LYS A 40 -22.11 -9.89 -12.42
C LYS A 40 -22.34 -8.68 -11.51
N PRO A 41 -23.47 -8.60 -10.79
CA PRO A 41 -23.63 -7.57 -9.77
C PRO A 41 -22.43 -7.59 -8.85
N ILE A 42 -21.78 -6.45 -8.63
CA ILE A 42 -20.69 -6.33 -7.68
C ILE A 42 -21.27 -6.74 -6.33
N GLU A 43 -20.75 -7.82 -5.73
CA GLU A 43 -21.15 -8.26 -4.40
C GLU A 43 -20.91 -7.12 -3.42
N LYS A 44 -21.97 -6.59 -2.80
CA LYS A 44 -21.89 -5.50 -1.80
C LYS A 44 -21.55 -6.00 -0.39
N GLY A 45 -21.22 -7.28 -0.21
CA GLY A 45 -20.82 -7.84 1.06
C GLY A 45 -19.45 -7.33 1.55
N PRO A 46 -19.10 -7.59 2.83
CA PRO A 46 -17.78 -7.22 3.34
C PRO A 46 -16.68 -7.98 2.61
N PHE A 47 -15.52 -7.35 2.47
CA PHE A 47 -14.30 -8.00 1.98
C PHE A 47 -13.79 -9.06 2.99
N LYS A 48 -13.06 -10.06 2.50
CA LYS A 48 -12.43 -11.10 3.35
C LYS A 48 -11.30 -10.55 4.20
N LEU A 49 -10.50 -9.63 3.63
CA LEU A 49 -9.42 -8.93 4.32
C LEU A 49 -9.83 -7.49 4.66
N LYS A 50 -9.08 -6.85 5.57
CA LYS A 50 -9.33 -5.46 5.97
C LYS A 50 -8.58 -4.48 5.06
N TYR A 51 -9.04 -4.35 3.81
CA TYR A 51 -8.57 -3.28 2.94
C TYR A 51 -8.98 -1.93 3.52
N ALA A 52 -8.04 -0.99 3.54
CA ALA A 52 -8.23 0.32 4.12
C ALA A 52 -7.99 1.41 3.07
N PRO A 53 -9.04 1.95 2.41
CA PRO A 53 -8.90 3.13 1.57
C PRO A 53 -8.40 4.33 2.36
N SER A 54 -7.65 5.23 1.71
CA SER A 54 -7.36 6.53 2.30
C SER A 54 -8.61 7.40 2.36
N ILE A 55 -8.72 8.25 3.38
CA ILE A 55 -9.82 9.23 3.46
C ILE A 55 -9.79 10.13 2.23
N GLY A 56 -10.88 10.13 1.46
CA GLY A 56 -11.01 10.90 0.23
C GLY A 56 -10.58 10.17 -1.05
N MET A 57 -10.18 8.90 -0.99
CA MET A 57 -9.88 8.10 -2.18
C MET A 57 -11.04 8.10 -3.19
N PHE A 58 -12.27 8.01 -2.72
CA PHE A 58 -13.49 7.95 -3.54
C PHE A 58 -14.23 9.28 -3.63
N ARG A 59 -13.52 10.40 -3.44
CA ARG A 59 -14.11 11.75 -3.42
C ARG A 59 -14.93 12.08 -4.68
N ALA A 60 -14.52 11.59 -5.84
CA ALA A 60 -15.23 11.86 -7.09
C ALA A 60 -16.63 11.25 -7.09
N THR A 61 -16.81 10.06 -6.55
CA THR A 61 -18.10 9.37 -6.44
C THR A 61 -18.93 9.91 -5.28
N VAL A 62 -18.29 10.19 -4.16
CA VAL A 62 -18.94 10.74 -2.95
C VAL A 62 -19.46 12.16 -3.19
N GLY A 63 -18.74 12.95 -3.98
CA GLY A 63 -19.10 14.37 -4.26
C GLY A 63 -18.89 15.30 -3.05
N SER A 64 -18.20 14.84 -2.00
CA SER A 64 -17.96 15.58 -0.76
C SER A 64 -16.49 15.47 -0.33
N ASN A 65 -15.98 16.54 0.28
CA ASN A 65 -14.68 16.57 0.94
C ASN A 65 -14.77 16.23 2.45
N ASP A 66 -15.97 16.09 2.99
CA ASP A 66 -16.17 15.69 4.38
C ASP A 66 -15.59 14.28 4.62
N PRO A 67 -14.66 14.10 5.55
CA PRO A 67 -14.11 12.79 5.87
C PRO A 67 -15.20 11.79 6.30
N LEU A 68 -16.25 12.23 6.96
CA LEU A 68 -17.31 11.34 7.44
C LEU A 68 -18.14 10.76 6.28
N ASP A 69 -18.43 11.56 5.25
CA ASP A 69 -19.13 11.05 4.05
C ASP A 69 -18.28 10.03 3.32
N ASN A 70 -16.95 10.25 3.23
CA ASN A 70 -16.03 9.31 2.62
C ASN A 70 -15.94 7.99 3.41
N ILE A 71 -15.90 8.06 4.76
CA ILE A 71 -15.91 6.89 5.65
C ILE A 71 -17.19 6.08 5.47
N ARG A 72 -18.36 6.73 5.47
CA ARG A 72 -19.66 6.08 5.26
C ARG A 72 -19.71 5.37 3.91
N PHE A 73 -19.27 6.04 2.85
CA PHE A 73 -19.19 5.43 1.52
C PHE A 73 -18.29 4.18 1.53
N CYS A 74 -17.10 4.23 2.14
CA CYS A 74 -16.22 3.07 2.26
C CYS A 74 -16.92 1.90 2.98
N ASN A 75 -17.60 2.17 4.08
CA ASN A 75 -18.39 1.16 4.80
C ASN A 75 -19.49 0.55 3.91
N ASP A 76 -20.24 1.37 3.17
CA ASP A 76 -21.30 0.92 2.26
C ASP A 76 -20.76 0.08 1.10
N GLN A 77 -19.49 0.29 0.72
CA GLN A 77 -18.78 -0.55 -0.25
C GLN A 77 -18.18 -1.83 0.37
N GLY A 78 -18.36 -2.07 1.67
CA GLY A 78 -17.90 -3.28 2.36
C GLY A 78 -16.47 -3.22 2.89
N PHE A 79 -15.80 -2.07 2.87
CA PHE A 79 -14.53 -1.85 3.55
C PHE A 79 -14.74 -1.81 5.07
N ARG A 80 -13.81 -2.39 5.83
CA ARG A 80 -13.90 -2.46 7.30
C ARG A 80 -12.78 -1.71 7.99
N ALA A 81 -11.98 -0.99 7.24
CA ALA A 81 -10.94 -0.12 7.74
C ALA A 81 -10.78 1.08 6.80
N ILE A 82 -10.17 2.13 7.30
CA ILE A 82 -9.62 3.25 6.52
C ILE A 82 -8.23 3.57 7.04
N PHE A 83 -7.44 4.35 6.32
CA PHE A 83 -6.22 4.96 6.86
C PHE A 83 -6.11 6.42 6.45
N ASP A 84 -5.24 7.15 7.13
CA ASP A 84 -5.06 8.58 6.89
C ASP A 84 -3.63 9.02 7.22
N ASN A 85 -2.80 9.17 6.20
CA ASN A 85 -1.43 9.64 6.38
C ASN A 85 -1.36 11.02 7.04
N GLY A 86 -2.35 11.87 6.81
CA GLY A 86 -2.44 13.23 7.35
C GLY A 86 -3.11 13.37 8.71
N LEU A 87 -3.41 12.27 9.41
CA LEU A 87 -4.17 12.29 10.66
C LEU A 87 -3.57 13.19 11.73
N MET A 88 -2.22 13.26 11.83
CA MET A 88 -1.51 14.13 12.78
C MET A 88 -1.81 15.62 12.57
N ASP A 89 -2.07 16.04 11.35
CA ASP A 89 -2.23 17.44 10.96
C ASP A 89 -3.71 17.89 10.96
N ARG A 90 -4.65 16.95 11.18
CA ARG A 90 -6.06 17.29 11.30
C ARG A 90 -6.34 18.00 12.63
N PRO A 91 -7.27 18.96 12.65
CA PRO A 91 -7.76 19.54 13.90
C PRO A 91 -8.27 18.47 14.88
N VAL A 92 -8.04 18.68 16.18
CA VAL A 92 -8.44 17.74 17.24
C VAL A 92 -9.92 17.35 17.13
N GLU A 93 -10.78 18.32 16.90
CA GLU A 93 -12.23 18.10 16.74
C GLU A 93 -12.55 17.18 15.53
N GLU A 94 -11.80 17.31 14.44
CA GLU A 94 -12.00 16.46 13.27
C GLU A 94 -11.51 15.02 13.54
N GLN A 95 -10.37 14.88 14.23
CA GLN A 95 -9.87 13.57 14.67
C GLN A 95 -10.90 12.84 15.54
N GLU A 96 -11.53 13.55 16.49
CA GLU A 96 -12.58 13.02 17.37
C GLU A 96 -13.83 12.59 16.60
N LYS A 97 -14.27 13.40 15.62
CA LYS A 97 -15.41 13.06 14.75
C LYS A 97 -15.13 11.82 13.90
N ILE A 98 -13.94 11.72 13.32
CA ILE A 98 -13.50 10.53 12.56
C ILE A 98 -13.51 9.30 13.46
N ALA A 99 -12.92 9.39 14.65
CA ALA A 99 -12.88 8.28 15.60
C ALA A 99 -14.28 7.80 16.02
N ALA A 100 -15.18 8.74 16.32
CA ALA A 100 -16.56 8.44 16.69
C ALA A 100 -17.31 7.73 15.56
N GLU A 101 -17.12 8.19 14.31
CA GLU A 101 -17.78 7.59 13.15
C GLU A 101 -17.24 6.18 12.85
N LEU A 102 -15.92 5.98 12.94
CA LEU A 102 -15.32 4.64 12.79
C LEU A 102 -15.84 3.67 13.85
N ALA A 103 -15.90 4.11 15.11
CA ALA A 103 -16.44 3.30 16.20
C ALA A 103 -17.92 2.94 15.97
N ARG A 104 -18.74 3.90 15.51
CA ARG A 104 -20.15 3.69 15.16
C ARG A 104 -20.33 2.65 14.05
N LEU A 105 -19.43 2.62 13.07
CA LEU A 105 -19.47 1.70 11.93
C LEU A 105 -18.73 0.38 12.16
N GLY A 106 -18.03 0.24 13.29
CA GLY A 106 -17.19 -0.93 13.57
C GLY A 106 -16.00 -1.06 12.62
N MET A 107 -15.45 0.08 12.16
CA MET A 107 -14.29 0.14 11.27
C MET A 107 -13.01 0.41 12.03
N ASP A 108 -11.89 -0.16 11.57
CA ASP A 108 -10.57 0.10 12.12
C ASP A 108 -9.92 1.34 11.47
N MET A 109 -9.10 2.08 12.27
CA MET A 109 -8.14 3.05 11.75
C MET A 109 -6.82 2.33 11.44
N GLY A 110 -6.34 2.44 10.22
CA GLY A 110 -5.01 1.99 9.80
C GLY A 110 -3.89 2.91 10.29
N PRO A 111 -2.64 2.64 9.90
CA PRO A 111 -1.51 3.49 10.22
C PRO A 111 -1.69 4.93 9.76
N PHE A 112 -1.16 5.87 10.55
CA PHE A 112 -1.01 7.26 10.16
C PHE A 112 0.48 7.64 10.18
N VAL A 113 0.91 8.59 9.35
CA VAL A 113 2.29 9.06 9.35
C VAL A 113 2.55 9.89 10.61
N LEU A 114 3.37 9.33 11.50
CA LEU A 114 3.81 10.03 12.69
C LEU A 114 5.08 10.82 12.41
N TYR A 115 6.02 10.21 11.70
CA TYR A 115 7.26 10.87 11.31
C TYR A 115 7.77 10.34 9.97
N ALA A 116 7.96 11.23 9.02
CA ALA A 116 8.58 10.95 7.74
C ALA A 116 9.29 12.21 7.23
N ASP A 117 10.59 12.31 7.50
CA ASP A 117 11.43 13.36 6.95
C ASP A 117 12.46 12.75 5.99
N PHE A 118 12.29 13.01 4.72
CA PHE A 118 13.14 12.44 3.65
C PHE A 118 14.45 13.20 3.45
N GLY A 119 14.61 14.36 4.07
CA GLY A 119 15.78 15.25 3.91
C GLY A 119 16.78 15.19 5.06
N VAL A 120 16.38 14.67 6.22
CA VAL A 120 17.15 14.74 7.46
C VAL A 120 17.72 13.41 7.88
N THR A 121 18.97 13.40 8.34
CA THR A 121 19.62 12.29 9.03
C THR A 121 19.11 12.24 10.48
N SER A 122 17.95 11.64 10.72
CA SER A 122 17.28 11.66 12.03
C SER A 122 17.67 10.48 12.91
N PHE A 123 17.13 9.29 12.65
CA PHE A 123 17.38 8.10 13.46
C PHE A 123 18.79 7.53 13.32
N VAL A 124 19.48 7.82 12.22
CA VAL A 124 20.80 7.26 11.88
C VAL A 124 21.95 7.87 12.68
N THR A 125 21.71 8.92 13.46
CA THR A 125 22.72 9.63 14.23
C THR A 125 22.56 9.42 15.74
N ASN A 126 23.67 9.53 16.50
CA ASN A 126 23.65 9.55 17.95
C ASN A 126 23.69 11.01 18.46
N ASP A 127 22.76 11.83 17.97
CA ASP A 127 22.62 13.24 18.31
C ASP A 127 21.55 13.43 19.38
N PRO A 128 21.89 13.94 20.60
CA PRO A 128 20.91 14.11 21.67
C PRO A 128 19.77 15.08 21.35
N GLU A 129 20.02 16.12 20.55
CA GLU A 129 19.00 17.11 20.18
C GLU A 129 17.99 16.49 19.21
N LYS A 130 18.48 15.75 18.19
CA LYS A 130 17.63 15.01 17.26
C LYS A 130 16.82 13.94 18.00
N ARG A 131 17.44 13.22 18.91
CA ARG A 131 16.73 12.24 19.76
C ARG A 131 15.63 12.92 20.57
N ALA A 132 15.89 14.04 21.22
CA ALA A 132 14.88 14.76 21.98
C ALA A 132 13.69 15.18 21.10
N MET A 133 13.95 15.70 19.90
CA MET A 133 12.92 16.04 18.90
C MET A 133 12.10 14.81 18.49
N LEU A 134 12.74 13.68 18.20
CA LEU A 134 12.06 12.44 17.86
C LEU A 134 11.14 11.98 19.01
N LEU A 135 11.63 11.96 20.25
CA LEU A 135 10.85 11.52 21.41
C LEU A 135 9.66 12.44 21.68
N ASP A 136 9.81 13.75 21.48
CA ASP A 136 8.67 14.68 21.57
C ASP A 136 7.61 14.39 20.49
N ARG A 137 8.04 14.15 19.26
CA ARG A 137 7.13 13.76 18.18
C ARG A 137 6.42 12.44 18.47
N MET A 138 7.11 11.45 19.07
CA MET A 138 6.51 10.17 19.49
C MET A 138 5.40 10.39 20.51
N LYS A 139 5.61 11.25 21.51
CA LYS A 139 4.57 11.60 22.51
C LYS A 139 3.35 12.24 21.87
N GLN A 140 3.55 13.16 20.93
CA GLN A 140 2.45 13.76 20.16
C GLN A 140 1.64 12.68 19.42
N GLY A 141 2.30 11.72 18.78
CA GLY A 141 1.65 10.62 18.10
C GLY A 141 0.82 9.73 19.03
N VAL A 142 1.32 9.49 20.25
CA VAL A 142 0.56 8.74 21.27
C VAL A 142 -0.75 9.46 21.63
N GLU A 143 -0.75 10.79 21.75
CA GLU A 143 -1.97 11.55 22.04
C GLU A 143 -2.97 11.50 20.87
N VAL A 144 -2.49 11.53 19.62
CA VAL A 144 -3.35 11.33 18.44
C VAL A 144 -3.93 9.91 18.43
N ALA A 145 -3.10 8.90 18.67
CA ALA A 145 -3.53 7.50 18.68
C ALA A 145 -4.59 7.23 19.77
N LYS A 146 -4.42 7.77 20.97
CA LYS A 146 -5.43 7.69 22.04
C LYS A 146 -6.75 8.30 21.62
N ARG A 147 -6.71 9.47 20.99
CA ARG A 147 -7.91 10.21 20.55
C ARG A 147 -8.65 9.48 19.42
N THR A 148 -7.91 8.86 18.51
CA THR A 148 -8.45 8.23 17.31
C THR A 148 -8.60 6.73 17.40
N ASN A 149 -8.24 6.11 18.53
CA ASN A 149 -8.18 4.67 18.72
C ASN A 149 -7.32 3.96 17.64
N ALA A 150 -6.31 4.68 17.11
CA ALA A 150 -5.35 4.12 16.16
C ALA A 150 -4.38 3.17 16.88
N ARG A 151 -4.05 2.05 16.23
CA ARG A 151 -3.16 1.03 16.79
C ARG A 151 -1.76 1.09 16.21
N TRP A 152 -1.58 1.77 15.08
CA TRP A 152 -0.33 1.83 14.34
C TRP A 152 0.03 3.27 14.00
N ALA A 153 1.32 3.59 14.13
CA ALA A 153 1.89 4.85 13.71
C ALA A 153 3.10 4.59 12.82
N LEU A 154 3.09 5.15 11.61
CA LEU A 154 4.14 4.95 10.62
C LEU A 154 5.32 5.87 10.88
N VAL A 155 6.53 5.31 10.79
CA VAL A 155 7.80 6.04 10.90
C VAL A 155 8.74 5.65 9.77
N VAL A 156 9.28 6.66 9.09
CA VAL A 156 10.41 6.53 8.19
C VAL A 156 11.67 7.01 8.91
N PRO A 157 12.72 6.20 9.06
CA PRO A 157 13.93 6.54 9.84
C PRO A 157 14.78 7.69 9.27
N GLY A 158 14.42 8.21 8.11
CA GLY A 158 15.08 9.35 7.49
C GLY A 158 16.22 8.98 6.56
N ARG A 159 17.00 10.01 6.20
CA ARG A 159 18.12 9.90 5.26
C ARG A 159 19.31 9.19 5.90
N TYR A 160 20.09 8.42 5.10
CA TYR A 160 21.38 7.90 5.56
C TYR A 160 22.43 9.02 5.59
N ASP A 161 23.43 8.87 6.45
CA ASP A 161 24.56 9.79 6.58
C ASP A 161 25.74 9.27 5.74
N GLU A 162 26.11 10.00 4.69
CA GLU A 162 27.19 9.63 3.79
C GLU A 162 28.59 9.64 4.46
N SER A 163 28.72 10.33 5.59
CA SER A 163 29.96 10.40 6.35
C SER A 163 30.15 9.28 7.38
N LEU A 164 29.12 8.45 7.61
CA LEU A 164 29.11 7.41 8.62
C LEU A 164 28.92 6.03 7.98
N HIS A 165 29.72 5.05 8.41
CA HIS A 165 29.54 3.66 7.97
C HIS A 165 28.15 3.13 8.29
N TRP A 166 27.62 2.30 7.40
CA TRP A 166 26.26 1.78 7.46
C TRP A 166 25.92 1.05 8.77
N ASP A 167 26.88 0.30 9.28
CA ASP A 167 26.69 -0.50 10.51
C ASP A 167 26.54 0.39 11.76
N TYR A 168 27.28 1.51 11.82
CA TYR A 168 27.10 2.49 12.91
C TYR A 168 25.73 3.17 12.83
N GLN A 169 25.27 3.49 11.63
CA GLN A 169 23.92 4.03 11.43
C GLN A 169 22.86 3.05 11.88
N THR A 170 23.02 1.77 11.54
CA THR A 170 22.11 0.70 11.98
C THR A 170 22.08 0.60 13.52
N ALA A 171 23.22 0.67 14.18
CA ALA A 171 23.28 0.68 15.64
C ALA A 171 22.56 1.90 16.25
N ASN A 172 22.77 3.08 15.67
CA ASN A 172 22.11 4.31 16.12
C ASN A 172 20.58 4.23 15.94
N VAL A 173 20.10 3.70 14.79
CA VAL A 173 18.68 3.48 14.55
C VAL A 173 18.07 2.53 15.60
N ILE A 174 18.73 1.42 15.89
CA ILE A 174 18.28 0.47 16.92
C ILE A 174 18.21 1.14 18.29
N GLU A 175 19.23 1.91 18.67
CA GLU A 175 19.24 2.64 19.95
C GLU A 175 18.11 3.66 20.03
N ASN A 176 17.93 4.51 19.03
CA ASN A 176 16.87 5.51 18.98
C ASN A 176 15.47 4.87 19.02
N LEU A 177 15.28 3.74 18.33
CA LEU A 177 14.02 2.99 18.37
C LEU A 177 13.74 2.37 19.75
N ARG A 178 14.76 1.97 20.51
CA ARG A 178 14.56 1.51 21.90
C ARG A 178 14.01 2.63 22.79
N TYR A 179 14.52 3.85 22.69
CA TYR A 179 13.93 5.00 23.38
C TYR A 179 12.48 5.29 22.92
N CYS A 180 12.17 5.11 21.64
CA CYS A 180 10.80 5.22 21.17
C CYS A 180 9.90 4.12 21.74
N ALA A 181 10.40 2.89 21.85
CA ALA A 181 9.66 1.76 22.42
C ALA A 181 9.22 2.02 23.88
N GLU A 182 10.05 2.69 24.69
CA GLU A 182 9.70 3.09 26.06
C GLU A 182 8.46 4.00 26.12
N ILE A 183 8.16 4.73 25.05
CA ILE A 183 6.96 5.57 24.94
C ILE A 183 5.77 4.77 24.39
N PHE A 184 6.01 3.89 23.41
CA PHE A 184 4.96 3.19 22.68
C PHE A 184 4.39 1.99 23.44
N GLU A 185 5.23 1.21 24.13
CA GLU A 185 4.80 0.03 24.88
C GLU A 185 3.75 0.35 25.95
N PRO A 186 3.94 1.33 26.85
CA PRO A 186 2.92 1.67 27.84
C PRO A 186 1.64 2.22 27.24
N ALA A 187 1.73 2.82 26.05
CA ALA A 187 0.58 3.37 25.33
C ALA A 187 -0.20 2.32 24.53
N GLY A 188 0.33 1.10 24.36
CA GLY A 188 -0.24 0.06 23.51
C GLY A 188 -0.27 0.43 22.03
N LEU A 189 0.53 1.44 21.62
CA LEU A 189 0.66 1.87 20.24
C LEU A 189 1.83 1.14 19.57
N THR A 190 1.65 0.67 18.35
CA THR A 190 2.71 0.00 17.58
C THR A 190 3.25 0.94 16.51
N MET A 191 4.55 1.20 16.57
CA MET A 191 5.28 1.86 15.48
C MET A 191 5.48 0.86 14.35
N VAL A 192 5.22 1.29 13.12
CA VAL A 192 5.51 0.51 11.91
C VAL A 192 6.52 1.25 11.06
N LEU A 193 7.70 0.62 10.89
CA LEU A 193 8.81 1.15 10.10
C LEU A 193 8.58 0.85 8.62
N GLU A 194 8.74 1.84 7.76
CA GLU A 194 8.53 1.69 6.33
C GLU A 194 9.85 1.65 5.56
N PRO A 195 10.21 0.49 4.97
CA PRO A 195 11.26 0.41 3.97
C PRO A 195 10.79 0.95 2.63
N LEU A 196 11.48 1.97 2.11
CA LEU A 196 11.10 2.68 0.89
C LEU A 196 12.14 2.48 -0.22
N ASN A 197 11.70 2.36 -1.48
CA ASN A 197 12.62 2.25 -2.61
C ASN A 197 13.37 3.56 -2.86
N THR A 198 14.67 3.44 -3.12
CA THR A 198 15.55 4.56 -3.45
C THR A 198 15.85 4.66 -4.95
N LEU A 199 15.39 3.69 -5.73
CA LEU A 199 15.66 3.63 -7.15
C LEU A 199 14.77 4.56 -7.96
N HIS A 200 13.57 4.84 -7.48
CA HIS A 200 12.57 5.60 -8.20
C HIS A 200 12.01 6.78 -7.38
N ASP A 201 11.59 6.53 -6.12
CA ASP A 201 10.78 7.51 -5.39
C ASP A 201 11.55 8.28 -4.30
N HIS A 202 12.42 7.60 -3.51
CA HIS A 202 13.00 8.16 -2.29
C HIS A 202 14.52 8.01 -2.21
N PRO A 203 15.30 8.63 -3.12
CA PRO A 203 16.76 8.49 -3.12
C PRO A 203 17.39 9.01 -1.82
N GLY A 204 18.35 8.25 -1.29
CA GLY A 204 19.11 8.64 -0.10
C GLY A 204 18.50 8.25 1.24
N LEU A 205 17.41 7.48 1.27
CA LEU A 205 16.87 6.95 2.52
C LEU A 205 17.69 5.78 3.09
N PHE A 206 17.72 5.69 4.41
CA PHE A 206 18.45 4.64 5.11
C PHE A 206 17.74 3.29 5.04
N LEU A 207 16.45 3.24 5.34
CA LEU A 207 15.69 1.98 5.41
C LEU A 207 15.05 1.67 4.07
N THR A 208 15.48 0.57 3.41
CA THR A 208 15.08 0.29 2.02
C THR A 208 14.59 -1.13 1.77
N ARG A 209 14.90 -2.10 2.66
CA ARG A 209 14.61 -3.52 2.44
C ARG A 209 13.93 -4.18 3.64
N ILE A 210 13.08 -5.16 3.36
CA ILE A 210 12.40 -5.93 4.41
C ILE A 210 13.38 -6.69 5.30
N PRO A 211 14.42 -7.40 4.82
CA PRO A 211 15.40 -8.05 5.71
C PRO A 211 16.16 -7.06 6.60
N GLN A 212 16.41 -5.84 6.15
CA GLN A 212 17.02 -4.79 6.94
C GLN A 212 16.09 -4.35 8.09
N ALA A 213 14.80 -4.08 7.77
CA ALA A 213 13.79 -3.74 8.78
C ALA A 213 13.59 -4.88 9.79
N TYR A 214 13.55 -6.14 9.30
CA TYR A 214 13.44 -7.32 10.15
C TYR A 214 14.60 -7.41 11.16
N LEU A 215 15.84 -7.25 10.69
CA LEU A 215 17.02 -7.23 11.57
C LEU A 215 16.89 -6.14 12.64
N ILE A 216 16.48 -4.93 12.25
CA ILE A 216 16.30 -3.79 13.17
C ILE A 216 15.22 -4.11 14.21
N CYS A 217 14.04 -4.55 13.81
CA CYS A 217 12.94 -4.90 14.72
C CYS A 217 13.35 -6.00 15.71
N ARG A 218 14.03 -7.05 15.21
CA ARG A 218 14.56 -8.13 16.06
C ARG A 218 15.62 -7.65 17.06
N ALA A 219 16.49 -6.72 16.66
CA ALA A 219 17.51 -6.15 17.52
C ALA A 219 16.95 -5.17 18.57
N VAL A 220 15.91 -4.41 18.21
CA VAL A 220 15.16 -3.57 19.17
C VAL A 220 14.46 -4.45 20.20
N ASN A 221 13.90 -5.58 19.78
CA ASN A 221 13.22 -6.58 20.61
C ASN A 221 12.01 -6.01 21.39
N SER A 222 11.19 -5.19 20.71
CA SER A 222 9.95 -4.64 21.27
C SER A 222 8.73 -5.21 20.53
N PRO A 223 7.64 -5.57 21.22
CA PRO A 223 6.39 -5.96 20.58
C PRO A 223 5.74 -4.80 19.83
N ASN A 224 6.13 -3.57 20.15
CA ASN A 224 5.53 -2.34 19.62
C ASN A 224 6.40 -1.64 18.56
N ILE A 225 7.47 -2.27 18.07
CA ILE A 225 8.25 -1.81 16.92
C ILE A 225 8.20 -2.91 15.86
N LYS A 226 7.49 -2.62 14.77
CA LYS A 226 7.15 -3.56 13.70
C LYS A 226 7.44 -2.94 12.33
N ILE A 227 7.06 -3.64 11.27
CA ILE A 227 7.26 -3.26 9.88
C ILE A 227 5.90 -2.95 9.26
N ILE A 228 5.80 -1.88 8.49
CA ILE A 228 4.80 -1.79 7.44
C ILE A 228 5.46 -2.23 6.13
N ASN A 229 4.89 -3.26 5.50
CA ASN A 229 5.40 -3.79 4.24
C ASN A 229 4.64 -3.15 3.08
N ASP A 230 5.24 -2.13 2.46
CA ASP A 230 4.71 -1.54 1.23
C ASP A 230 5.11 -2.41 0.03
N LEU A 231 4.12 -3.09 -0.55
CA LEU A 231 4.35 -4.04 -1.65
C LEU A 231 4.80 -3.35 -2.94
N TYR A 232 4.41 -2.09 -3.17
CA TYR A 232 4.90 -1.31 -4.29
C TYR A 232 6.41 -1.02 -4.16
N HIS A 233 6.82 -0.51 -3.00
CA HIS A 233 8.23 -0.21 -2.76
C HIS A 233 9.08 -1.48 -2.79
N GLN A 234 8.60 -2.57 -2.21
CA GLN A 234 9.34 -3.83 -2.17
C GLN A 234 9.40 -4.52 -3.53
N GLN A 235 8.38 -4.39 -4.38
CA GLN A 235 8.47 -4.89 -5.76
C GLN A 235 9.61 -4.24 -6.52
N ILE A 236 9.80 -2.92 -6.37
CA ILE A 236 10.87 -2.17 -7.03
C ILE A 236 12.25 -2.54 -6.45
N THR A 237 12.35 -2.68 -5.13
CA THR A 237 13.65 -2.87 -4.45
C THR A 237 14.14 -4.32 -4.49
N GLU A 238 13.25 -5.28 -4.20
CA GLU A 238 13.62 -6.67 -3.91
C GLU A 238 12.87 -7.69 -4.76
N GLY A 239 11.61 -7.42 -5.11
CA GLY A 239 10.71 -8.45 -5.59
C GLY A 239 10.51 -9.57 -4.57
N ASN A 240 10.28 -10.81 -5.02
CA ASN A 240 10.20 -12.00 -4.15
C ASN A 240 9.24 -11.81 -2.96
N LEU A 241 8.09 -11.15 -3.19
CA LEU A 241 7.22 -10.59 -2.16
C LEU A 241 6.71 -11.64 -1.16
N ILE A 242 6.10 -12.74 -1.63
CA ILE A 242 5.54 -13.77 -0.72
C ILE A 242 6.62 -14.43 0.15
N PRO A 243 7.78 -14.88 -0.37
CA PRO A 243 8.84 -15.41 0.47
C PRO A 243 9.39 -14.40 1.50
N ASN A 244 9.49 -13.11 1.13
CA ASN A 244 9.91 -12.07 2.06
C ASN A 244 8.87 -11.80 3.16
N ILE A 245 7.58 -11.84 2.81
CA ILE A 245 6.47 -11.78 3.79
C ILE A 245 6.57 -12.97 4.76
N GLU A 246 6.74 -14.20 4.24
CA GLU A 246 6.86 -15.40 5.08
C GLU A 246 8.01 -15.28 6.09
N ALA A 247 9.19 -14.89 5.62
CA ALA A 247 10.39 -14.79 6.45
C ALA A 247 10.28 -13.72 7.54
N SER A 248 9.52 -12.66 7.29
CA SER A 248 9.37 -11.50 8.20
C SER A 248 8.02 -11.43 8.90
N TYR A 249 7.11 -12.38 8.71
CA TYR A 249 5.70 -12.31 9.10
C TYR A 249 5.48 -11.91 10.56
N GLY A 250 6.28 -12.44 11.50
CA GLY A 250 6.17 -12.11 12.93
C GLY A 250 6.52 -10.66 13.28
N GLU A 251 7.17 -9.94 12.37
CA GLU A 251 7.52 -8.53 12.56
C GLU A 251 6.67 -7.58 11.70
N ILE A 252 5.72 -8.09 10.89
CA ILE A 252 4.84 -7.25 10.08
C ILE A 252 3.61 -6.82 10.89
N GLY A 253 3.41 -5.50 11.04
CA GLY A 253 2.23 -4.91 11.68
C GLY A 253 1.14 -4.48 10.71
N ALA A 254 1.51 -4.00 9.53
CA ALA A 254 0.59 -3.50 8.51
C ALA A 254 1.16 -3.68 7.10
N PHE A 255 0.32 -3.45 6.09
CA PHE A 255 0.73 -3.40 4.68
C PHE A 255 0.29 -2.08 4.03
N HIS A 256 1.13 -1.57 3.13
CA HIS A 256 0.75 -0.62 2.10
C HIS A 256 0.66 -1.31 0.75
N LEU A 257 -0.30 -0.90 -0.07
CA LEU A 257 -0.62 -1.51 -1.35
C LEU A 257 -0.56 -0.48 -2.46
N GLY A 258 0.04 -0.83 -3.56
CA GLY A 258 0.07 -0.11 -4.82
C GLY A 258 0.67 -1.00 -5.89
N ASP A 259 0.11 -1.01 -7.10
CA ASP A 259 0.65 -1.86 -8.16
C ASP A 259 1.82 -1.19 -8.86
N ASN A 260 2.78 -1.99 -9.30
CA ASN A 260 3.95 -1.52 -10.05
C ASN A 260 3.88 -2.06 -11.50
N PRO A 261 4.17 -1.22 -12.49
CA PRO A 261 4.50 0.21 -12.43
C PRO A 261 3.26 1.12 -12.23
N GLY A 262 3.50 2.37 -11.83
CA GLY A 262 2.49 3.44 -11.82
C GLY A 262 1.81 3.70 -10.49
N ARG A 263 2.01 2.86 -9.46
CA ARG A 263 1.47 2.99 -8.10
C ARG A 263 -0.04 3.26 -8.11
N ASN A 264 -0.79 2.43 -8.85
CA ASN A 264 -2.25 2.48 -8.93
C ASN A 264 -2.89 1.24 -8.29
N GLU A 265 -4.21 1.06 -8.49
CA GLU A 265 -4.96 -0.08 -7.95
C GLU A 265 -4.40 -1.43 -8.43
N PRO A 266 -4.56 -2.53 -7.64
CA PRO A 266 -4.31 -3.89 -8.11
C PRO A 266 -4.93 -4.16 -9.49
N THR A 267 -4.29 -4.98 -10.32
CA THR A 267 -4.62 -5.23 -11.74
C THR A 267 -4.14 -4.18 -12.74
N SER A 268 -3.53 -3.10 -12.28
CA SER A 268 -2.98 -2.08 -13.19
C SER A 268 -1.52 -2.32 -13.56
N GLY A 269 -0.82 -3.20 -12.84
CA GLY A 269 0.60 -3.49 -13.02
C GLY A 269 0.94 -4.99 -13.01
N GLU A 270 2.12 -5.32 -12.46
CA GLU A 270 2.71 -6.66 -12.54
C GLU A 270 2.57 -7.50 -11.26
N ILE A 271 2.13 -6.89 -10.14
CA ILE A 271 2.05 -7.58 -8.85
C ILE A 271 0.85 -8.53 -8.83
N ASN A 272 1.08 -9.80 -8.51
CA ASN A 272 -0.01 -10.77 -8.38
C ASN A 272 -0.70 -10.65 -7.01
N TYR A 273 -1.49 -9.59 -6.84
CA TYR A 273 -2.20 -9.30 -5.60
C TYR A 273 -3.16 -10.42 -5.17
N LYS A 274 -3.80 -11.11 -6.12
CA LYS A 274 -4.71 -12.22 -5.79
C LYS A 274 -4.01 -13.32 -5.00
N ASN A 275 -2.80 -13.70 -5.42
CA ASN A 275 -2.01 -14.71 -4.70
C ASN A 275 -1.52 -14.19 -3.34
N ILE A 276 -1.14 -12.92 -3.26
CA ILE A 276 -0.70 -12.30 -2.00
C ILE A 276 -1.86 -12.23 -1.00
N PHE A 277 -3.02 -11.77 -1.42
CA PHE A 277 -4.20 -11.66 -0.55
C PHE A 277 -4.69 -13.03 -0.08
N LYS A 278 -4.73 -14.02 -0.99
CA LYS A 278 -5.01 -15.41 -0.61
C LYS A 278 -4.03 -15.92 0.44
N TYR A 279 -2.73 -15.71 0.24
CA TYR A 279 -1.69 -16.11 1.19
C TYR A 279 -1.89 -15.45 2.57
N LEU A 280 -2.14 -14.15 2.63
CA LEU A 280 -2.39 -13.43 3.87
C LEU A 280 -3.67 -13.91 4.57
N PHE A 281 -4.73 -14.21 3.82
CA PHE A 281 -5.96 -14.77 4.35
C PHE A 281 -5.74 -16.15 4.95
N GLU A 282 -5.04 -17.05 4.26
CA GLU A 282 -4.71 -18.39 4.72
C GLU A 282 -3.79 -18.37 5.96
N LYS A 283 -2.94 -17.34 6.10
CA LYS A 283 -2.15 -17.09 7.31
C LYS A 283 -2.98 -16.52 8.48
N GLY A 284 -4.24 -16.18 8.26
CA GLY A 284 -5.09 -15.58 9.28
C GLY A 284 -4.74 -14.13 9.62
N TYR A 285 -4.18 -13.37 8.67
CA TYR A 285 -3.82 -11.97 8.89
C TYR A 285 -5.03 -11.11 9.26
N GLN A 286 -4.96 -10.38 10.37
CA GLN A 286 -6.04 -9.56 10.92
C GLN A 286 -5.77 -8.05 10.90
N GLY A 287 -4.59 -7.64 10.46
CA GLY A 287 -4.22 -6.23 10.34
C GLY A 287 -4.84 -5.54 9.12
N THR A 288 -4.46 -4.29 8.92
CA THR A 288 -4.96 -3.47 7.79
C THR A 288 -4.05 -3.58 6.57
N LEU A 289 -4.69 -3.58 5.39
CA LEU A 289 -4.03 -3.49 4.09
C LEU A 289 -4.40 -2.14 3.49
N CYS A 290 -3.53 -1.15 3.68
CA CYS A 290 -3.80 0.25 3.33
C CYS A 290 -3.60 0.49 1.83
N MET A 291 -4.59 1.05 1.19
CA MET A 291 -4.63 1.33 -0.24
C MET A 291 -3.87 2.63 -0.54
N GLU A 292 -2.52 2.59 -0.45
CA GLU A 292 -1.65 3.75 -0.64
C GLU A 292 -1.22 3.89 -2.10
N HIS A 293 -2.18 4.17 -2.94
CA HIS A 293 -1.98 4.27 -4.38
C HIS A 293 -2.91 5.29 -5.05
N GLY A 294 -2.56 5.66 -6.27
CA GLY A 294 -3.39 6.46 -7.15
C GLY A 294 -4.52 5.65 -7.79
N LYS A 295 -5.04 6.21 -8.86
CA LYS A 295 -6.07 5.58 -9.69
C LYS A 295 -5.63 5.64 -11.15
N SER A 296 -5.69 4.52 -11.87
CA SER A 296 -5.29 4.46 -13.28
C SER A 296 -6.26 5.18 -14.21
N LEU A 297 -7.48 5.48 -13.74
CA LEU A 297 -8.47 6.29 -14.43
C LEU A 297 -8.92 7.47 -13.56
N PRO A 298 -9.30 8.61 -14.14
CA PRO A 298 -9.75 9.77 -13.38
C PRO A 298 -11.20 9.64 -12.92
N GLY A 299 -11.58 10.48 -11.96
CA GLY A 299 -12.98 10.72 -11.58
C GLY A 299 -13.71 9.48 -11.05
N MET A 300 -15.01 9.44 -11.28
CA MET A 300 -15.90 8.35 -10.81
C MET A 300 -15.58 7.01 -11.48
N GLU A 301 -15.09 7.02 -12.71
CA GLU A 301 -14.67 5.80 -13.41
C GLU A 301 -13.46 5.17 -12.70
N GLY A 302 -12.49 5.98 -12.27
CA GLY A 302 -11.37 5.53 -11.47
C GLY A 302 -11.79 4.97 -10.12
N ASP A 303 -12.72 5.63 -9.42
CA ASP A 303 -13.27 5.13 -8.17
C ASP A 303 -13.92 3.75 -8.33
N ALA A 304 -14.76 3.59 -9.34
CA ALA A 304 -15.42 2.32 -9.66
C ALA A 304 -14.41 1.22 -10.01
N LYS A 305 -13.37 1.55 -10.78
CA LYS A 305 -12.30 0.62 -11.16
C LYS A 305 -11.50 0.14 -9.95
N VAL A 306 -11.16 1.02 -9.02
CA VAL A 306 -10.48 0.64 -7.75
C VAL A 306 -11.32 -0.38 -7.00
N ILE A 307 -12.61 -0.11 -6.75
CA ILE A 307 -13.49 -1.02 -6.04
C ILE A 307 -13.58 -2.37 -6.75
N ALA A 308 -13.75 -2.38 -8.07
CA ALA A 308 -13.82 -3.59 -8.87
C ALA A 308 -12.52 -4.42 -8.80
N ALA A 309 -11.35 -3.77 -8.84
CA ALA A 309 -10.06 -4.43 -8.75
C ALA A 309 -9.89 -5.16 -7.39
N TYR A 310 -10.23 -4.52 -6.29
CA TYR A 310 -10.17 -5.17 -4.97
C TYR A 310 -11.18 -6.32 -4.84
N ARG A 311 -12.40 -6.19 -5.40
CA ARG A 311 -13.37 -7.30 -5.45
C ARG A 311 -12.85 -8.49 -6.24
N GLU A 312 -12.22 -8.23 -7.39
CA GLU A 312 -11.61 -9.27 -8.20
C GLU A 312 -10.46 -9.98 -7.45
N MET A 313 -9.59 -9.21 -6.82
CA MET A 313 -8.44 -9.77 -6.09
C MET A 313 -8.84 -10.49 -4.79
N ASP A 314 -9.99 -10.16 -4.19
CA ASP A 314 -10.55 -10.82 -2.99
C ASP A 314 -11.37 -12.07 -3.31
N SER A 315 -11.51 -12.43 -4.61
CA SER A 315 -12.29 -13.57 -5.10
C SER A 315 -11.52 -14.90 -5.13
N PHE A 316 -10.74 -15.23 -4.11
CA PHE A 316 -9.98 -16.48 -3.98
C PHE A 316 -10.69 -17.48 -3.06
#